data_5ff04849935ca8292a5438ed8d1b0e85
#
_entry.id   5ff04849935ca8292a5438ed8d1b0e85
#
_cell.length_a   1.000
_cell.length_b   1.000
_cell.length_c   1.000
_cell.angle_alpha   90.00
_cell.angle_beta   90.00
_cell.angle_gamma   90.00
#
_symmetry.space_group_name_H-M   'P 1'
#
loop_
_entity.id
_entity.type
_entity.pdbx_description
1 polymer ?
#
loop_
_entity_poly.entity_id
_entity_poly.type
_entity_poly.pdbx_seq_one_letter_code
_entity_poly.pdbx_strand_id
1 'polypeptide(L)'
;MVLAFLPAVLFVLTASLLLVLAFRPPIEVHEGYLSIGRRAIPWMDIRRLDRTGWVSPLVVRITLFDDSRQVLLYPGDLDACNALLRHLRRSSRDALIDGVPYRQYWGEVLAPVAEATQALPPRYRILRAEDEAEVERLYQRLKTVGNLDQKNSADEK
;
A
#
# COMPACT_ATOMS: atom_id res chain seq x y z
N MET A 1 23.23 -7.14 47.92
CA MET A 1 22.54 -8.38 47.48
C MET A 1 21.78 -8.23 46.15
N VAL A 2 21.26 -7.06 45.75
CA VAL A 2 20.50 -6.86 44.52
C VAL A 2 21.32 -7.11 43.23
N LEU A 3 22.63 -6.77 43.23
CA LEU A 3 23.50 -6.95 42.06
C LEU A 3 23.73 -8.43 41.66
N ALA A 4 23.60 -9.37 42.59
CA ALA A 4 23.82 -10.79 42.34
C ALA A 4 22.63 -11.41 41.55
N PHE A 5 21.43 -10.82 41.62
CA PHE A 5 20.26 -11.31 40.90
C PHE A 5 20.20 -10.84 39.44
N LEU A 6 20.94 -9.78 39.07
CA LEU A 6 20.92 -9.19 37.74
C LEU A 6 21.34 -10.19 36.63
N PRO A 7 22.45 -10.94 36.78
CA PRO A 7 22.81 -11.94 35.77
C PRO A 7 21.84 -13.11 35.71
N ALA A 8 21.24 -13.51 36.81
CA ALA A 8 20.23 -14.58 36.83
C ALA A 8 18.98 -14.17 36.09
N VAL A 9 18.47 -12.95 36.29
CA VAL A 9 17.32 -12.40 35.57
C VAL A 9 17.63 -12.30 34.08
N LEU A 10 18.80 -11.80 33.70
CA LEU A 10 19.22 -11.70 32.31
C LEU A 10 19.27 -13.08 31.63
N PHE A 11 19.80 -14.07 32.33
CA PHE A 11 19.88 -15.45 31.84
C PHE A 11 18.49 -16.06 31.63
N VAL A 12 17.57 -15.87 32.56
CA VAL A 12 16.18 -16.33 32.43
C VAL A 12 15.47 -15.64 31.27
N LEU A 13 15.66 -14.35 31.11
CA LEU A 13 15.07 -13.60 29.95
C LEU A 13 15.61 -14.11 28.61
N THR A 14 16.93 -14.32 28.54
CA THR A 14 17.57 -14.84 27.33
C THR A 14 17.11 -16.26 27.02
N ALA A 15 17.05 -17.13 28.03
CA ALA A 15 16.57 -18.50 27.88
C ALA A 15 15.09 -18.52 27.42
N SER A 16 14.25 -17.67 28.03
CA SER A 16 12.83 -17.53 27.61
C SER A 16 12.71 -17.05 26.19
N LEU A 17 13.51 -16.08 25.77
CA LEU A 17 13.53 -15.58 24.40
C LEU A 17 13.94 -16.68 23.41
N LEU A 18 15.00 -17.43 23.71
CA LEU A 18 15.46 -18.53 22.88
C LEU A 18 14.39 -19.64 22.78
N LEU A 19 13.70 -19.93 23.88
CA LEU A 19 12.62 -20.89 23.91
C LEU A 19 11.47 -20.48 22.98
N VAL A 20 11.04 -19.23 23.06
CA VAL A 20 9.99 -18.68 22.17
C VAL A 20 10.43 -18.75 20.71
N LEU A 21 11.69 -18.46 20.41
CA LEU A 21 12.23 -18.59 19.05
C LEU A 21 12.30 -20.05 18.57
N ALA A 22 12.58 -21.00 19.45
CA ALA A 22 12.69 -22.42 19.14
C ALA A 22 11.32 -23.08 18.84
N PHE A 23 10.27 -22.68 19.56
CA PHE A 23 8.93 -23.24 19.41
C PHE A 23 8.05 -22.56 18.37
N ARG A 24 8.59 -21.63 17.61
CA ARG A 24 7.80 -20.97 16.58
C ARG A 24 7.49 -21.90 15.40
N PRO A 25 6.35 -21.68 14.74
CA PRO A 25 5.94 -22.49 13.60
C PRO A 25 6.90 -22.33 12.42
N PRO A 26 7.21 -23.41 11.69
CA PRO A 26 7.97 -23.31 10.45
C PRO A 26 7.20 -22.48 9.42
N ILE A 27 7.95 -21.75 8.61
CA ILE A 27 7.41 -20.95 7.52
C ILE A 27 7.86 -21.60 6.23
N GLU A 28 6.91 -22.02 5.39
CA GLU A 28 7.17 -22.61 4.09
C GLU A 28 6.47 -21.78 3.03
N VAL A 29 7.20 -21.46 1.99
CA VAL A 29 6.71 -20.65 0.88
C VAL A 29 6.53 -21.53 -0.32
N HIS A 30 5.30 -21.67 -0.78
CA HIS A 30 4.92 -22.42 -1.96
C HIS A 30 4.43 -21.48 -3.07
N GLU A 31 4.36 -21.97 -4.30
CA GLU A 31 3.90 -21.16 -5.44
C GLU A 31 2.46 -20.66 -5.28
N GLY A 32 1.57 -21.48 -4.71
CA GLY A 32 0.15 -21.18 -4.55
C GLY A 32 -0.26 -20.66 -3.18
N TYR A 33 0.54 -20.89 -2.15
CA TYR A 33 0.18 -20.59 -0.76
C TYR A 33 1.40 -20.39 0.14
N LEU A 34 1.19 -19.71 1.24
CA LEU A 34 2.12 -19.55 2.35
C LEU A 34 1.70 -20.48 3.49
N SER A 35 2.60 -21.34 3.97
CA SER A 35 2.35 -22.17 5.14
C SER A 35 3.03 -21.56 6.37
N ILE A 36 2.27 -21.39 7.44
CA ILE A 36 2.76 -20.96 8.75
C ILE A 36 2.37 -22.02 9.76
N GLY A 37 3.29 -22.92 10.08
CA GLY A 37 3.03 -24.09 10.91
C GLY A 37 2.04 -25.05 10.23
N ARG A 38 0.84 -25.13 10.79
CA ARG A 38 -0.24 -26.00 10.26
C ARG A 38 -1.23 -25.28 9.37
N ARG A 39 -1.12 -23.97 9.22
CA ARG A 39 -2.07 -23.15 8.47
C ARG A 39 -1.50 -22.82 7.09
N ALA A 40 -2.17 -23.29 6.05
CA ALA A 40 -1.90 -22.90 4.67
C ALA A 40 -2.78 -21.69 4.34
N ILE A 41 -2.18 -20.64 3.80
CA ILE A 41 -2.81 -19.39 3.43
C ILE A 41 -2.60 -19.19 1.94
N PRO A 42 -3.62 -19.31 1.09
CA PRO A 42 -3.53 -19.01 -0.33
C PRO A 42 -3.11 -17.54 -0.55
N TRP A 43 -2.29 -17.27 -1.55
CA TRP A 43 -1.87 -15.89 -1.85
C TRP A 43 -3.04 -14.97 -2.18
N MET A 44 -4.09 -15.53 -2.78
CA MET A 44 -5.32 -14.81 -3.11
C MET A 44 -6.09 -14.34 -1.87
N ASP A 45 -5.95 -15.03 -0.73
CA ASP A 45 -6.65 -14.67 0.51
C ASP A 45 -5.95 -13.54 1.28
N ILE A 46 -4.77 -13.14 0.85
CA ILE A 46 -4.02 -12.06 1.50
C ILE A 46 -4.55 -10.72 1.00
N ARG A 47 -5.26 -10.00 1.88
CA ARG A 47 -5.76 -8.66 1.62
C ARG A 47 -4.71 -7.58 1.83
N ARG A 48 -3.85 -7.75 2.85
CA ARG A 48 -2.87 -6.74 3.22
C ARG A 48 -1.62 -7.36 3.83
N LEU A 49 -0.48 -6.81 3.45
CA LEU A 49 0.84 -7.21 3.91
C LEU A 49 1.59 -5.98 4.38
N ASP A 50 1.73 -5.84 5.70
CA ASP A 50 2.40 -4.70 6.32
C ASP A 50 3.72 -5.13 6.97
N ARG A 51 4.81 -4.47 6.60
CA ARG A 51 6.07 -4.62 7.29
C ARG A 51 6.03 -3.80 8.57
N THR A 52 6.46 -4.39 9.68
CA THR A 52 6.78 -3.62 10.89
C THR A 52 8.16 -2.98 10.73
N GLY A 53 8.54 -2.08 11.65
CA GLY A 53 9.86 -1.45 11.60
C GLY A 53 11.06 -2.41 11.80
N TRP A 54 10.78 -3.68 12.15
CA TRP A 54 11.82 -4.69 12.41
C TRP A 54 12.23 -5.38 11.10
N VAL A 55 13.53 -5.37 10.82
CA VAL A 55 14.09 -5.95 9.59
C VAL A 55 14.78 -7.28 9.88
N SER A 56 15.44 -7.41 11.02
CA SER A 56 16.05 -8.65 11.51
C SER A 56 15.91 -8.70 13.04
N PRO A 57 15.08 -9.58 13.56
CA PRO A 57 14.20 -10.54 12.90
C PRO A 57 13.10 -9.83 12.06
N LEU A 58 12.73 -10.42 10.93
CA LEU A 58 11.68 -9.88 10.09
C LEU A 58 10.31 -10.16 10.74
N VAL A 59 9.55 -9.09 10.96
CA VAL A 59 8.18 -9.17 11.45
C VAL A 59 7.24 -8.58 10.43
N VAL A 60 6.35 -9.43 9.87
CA VAL A 60 5.36 -9.04 8.87
C VAL A 60 3.97 -9.34 9.41
N ARG A 61 3.07 -8.37 9.29
CA ARG A 61 1.66 -8.54 9.61
C ARG A 61 0.90 -8.82 8.33
N ILE A 62 0.20 -9.96 8.31
CA ILE A 62 -0.62 -10.41 7.19
C ILE A 62 -2.07 -10.28 7.63
N THR A 63 -2.88 -9.56 6.87
CA THR A 63 -4.33 -9.47 7.07
C THR A 63 -5.00 -10.19 5.90
N LEU A 64 -5.89 -11.12 6.21
CA LEU A 64 -6.63 -11.90 5.22
C LEU A 64 -7.95 -11.23 4.87
N PHE A 65 -8.64 -11.76 3.86
CA PHE A 65 -9.98 -11.27 3.46
C PHE A 65 -11.06 -11.49 4.53
N ASP A 66 -10.89 -12.50 5.40
CA ASP A 66 -11.74 -12.75 6.57
C ASP A 66 -11.45 -11.80 7.75
N ASP A 67 -10.64 -10.75 7.54
CA ASP A 67 -10.11 -9.82 8.54
C ASP A 67 -9.26 -10.47 9.65
N SER A 68 -8.96 -11.77 9.53
CA SER A 68 -8.03 -12.42 10.45
C SER A 68 -6.61 -11.90 10.25
N ARG A 69 -5.89 -11.74 11.36
CA ARG A 69 -4.53 -11.21 11.37
C ARG A 69 -3.56 -12.31 11.76
N GLN A 70 -2.53 -12.47 10.97
CA GLN A 70 -1.42 -13.37 11.26
C GLN A 70 -0.13 -12.56 11.35
N VAL A 71 0.72 -12.94 12.29
CA VAL A 71 2.05 -12.34 12.41
C VAL A 71 3.08 -13.39 12.01
N LEU A 72 3.82 -13.09 10.97
CA LEU A 72 4.95 -13.87 10.53
C LEU A 72 6.21 -13.32 11.19
N LEU A 73 6.91 -14.16 11.93
CA LEU A 73 8.18 -13.84 12.55
C LEU A 73 9.26 -14.73 11.95
N TYR A 74 10.21 -14.14 11.24
CA TYR A 74 11.33 -14.84 10.62
C TYR A 74 12.67 -14.30 11.15
N PRO A 75 13.47 -15.10 11.88
CA PRO A 75 14.76 -14.66 12.44
C PRO A 75 15.91 -15.08 11.52
N GLY A 76 15.85 -14.73 10.27
CA GLY A 76 16.99 -14.87 9.37
C GLY A 76 17.98 -13.73 9.55
N ASP A 77 19.10 -13.85 8.86
CA ASP A 77 19.99 -12.73 8.59
C ASP A 77 19.30 -11.67 7.71
N LEU A 78 19.92 -10.52 7.57
CA LEU A 78 19.34 -9.39 6.85
C LEU A 78 19.01 -9.73 5.38
N ASP A 79 19.89 -10.48 4.73
CA ASP A 79 19.71 -10.85 3.31
C ASP A 79 18.58 -11.85 3.12
N ALA A 80 18.50 -12.87 3.98
CA ALA A 80 17.41 -13.83 3.97
C ALA A 80 16.06 -13.18 4.31
N CYS A 81 16.02 -12.25 5.27
CA CYS A 81 14.83 -11.47 5.60
C CYS A 81 14.36 -10.63 4.42
N ASN A 82 15.26 -9.93 3.75
CA ASN A 82 14.95 -9.14 2.56
C ASN A 82 14.50 -10.01 1.38
N ALA A 83 15.13 -11.16 1.18
CA ALA A 83 14.74 -12.11 0.14
C ALA A 83 13.32 -12.64 0.37
N LEU A 84 13.03 -13.08 1.60
CA LEU A 84 11.70 -13.54 1.98
C LEU A 84 10.64 -12.44 1.82
N LEU A 85 10.92 -11.23 2.30
CA LEU A 85 10.00 -10.10 2.18
C LEU A 85 9.71 -9.75 0.71
N ARG A 86 10.74 -9.77 -0.14
CA ARG A 86 10.59 -9.54 -1.58
C ARG A 86 9.72 -10.62 -2.21
N HIS A 87 9.91 -11.88 -1.81
CA HIS A 87 9.12 -12.99 -2.31
C HIS A 87 7.64 -12.87 -1.89
N LEU A 88 7.37 -12.61 -0.60
CA LEU A 88 6.02 -12.38 -0.07
C LEU A 88 5.30 -11.27 -0.85
N ARG A 89 5.98 -10.15 -1.06
CA ARG A 89 5.42 -9.02 -1.83
C ARG A 89 5.13 -9.37 -3.28
N ARG A 90 6.00 -10.16 -3.91
CA ARG A 90 5.84 -10.55 -5.33
C ARG A 90 4.72 -11.57 -5.52
N SER A 91 4.50 -12.45 -4.56
CA SER A 91 3.46 -13.47 -4.61
C SER A 91 2.07 -12.93 -4.28
N SER A 92 1.97 -11.89 -3.45
CA SER A 92 0.71 -11.28 -3.02
C SER A 92 0.24 -10.21 -4.00
N ARG A 93 -0.15 -10.60 -5.22
CA ARG A 93 -0.50 -9.67 -6.32
C ARG A 93 -1.76 -8.84 -6.07
N ASP A 94 -2.70 -9.38 -5.31
CA ASP A 94 -3.99 -8.73 -5.02
C ASP A 94 -3.99 -7.99 -3.69
N ALA A 95 -2.87 -8.04 -2.94
CA ALA A 95 -2.74 -7.44 -1.63
C ALA A 95 -2.29 -5.98 -1.69
N LEU A 96 -2.66 -5.24 -0.64
CA LEU A 96 -2.06 -3.94 -0.33
C LEU A 96 -0.70 -4.17 0.35
N ILE A 97 0.37 -3.69 -0.25
CA ILE A 97 1.73 -3.79 0.28
C ILE A 97 2.06 -2.49 1.02
N ASP A 98 2.24 -2.56 2.33
CA ASP A 98 2.48 -1.39 3.19
C ASP A 98 1.44 -0.26 2.95
N GLY A 99 0.19 -0.65 2.65
CA GLY A 99 -0.92 0.27 2.35
C GLY A 99 -1.01 0.75 0.90
N VAL A 100 -0.09 0.32 0.04
CA VAL A 100 -0.04 0.70 -1.38
C VAL A 100 -0.49 -0.49 -2.24
N PRO A 101 -1.35 -0.30 -3.26
CA PRO A 101 -1.72 -1.36 -4.19
C PRO A 101 -0.49 -1.96 -4.88
N TYR A 102 -0.50 -3.27 -5.13
CA TYR A 102 0.61 -4.01 -5.74
C TYR A 102 1.16 -3.36 -7.02
N ARG A 103 0.29 -2.96 -7.94
CA ARG A 103 0.67 -2.33 -9.20
C ARG A 103 1.43 -1.01 -9.00
N GLN A 104 0.95 -0.19 -8.08
CA GLN A 104 1.59 1.07 -7.74
C GLN A 104 2.92 0.85 -7.01
N TYR A 105 2.99 -0.15 -6.15
CA TYR A 105 4.20 -0.49 -5.41
C TYR A 105 5.36 -0.92 -6.33
N TRP A 106 5.08 -1.66 -7.39
CA TRP A 106 6.08 -2.14 -8.34
C TRP A 106 6.32 -1.19 -9.53
N GLY A 107 5.70 0.00 -9.53
CA GLY A 107 5.86 0.97 -10.61
C GLY A 107 5.28 0.48 -11.94
N GLU A 108 4.38 -0.49 -11.91
CA GLU A 108 3.50 -0.71 -13.04
C GLU A 108 2.69 0.58 -13.17
N VAL A 109 3.19 1.47 -14.03
CA VAL A 109 2.43 2.66 -14.44
C VAL A 109 1.09 2.09 -14.91
N LEU A 110 0.04 2.34 -14.12
CA LEU A 110 -1.30 2.25 -14.66
C LEU A 110 -1.19 3.06 -15.93
N ALA A 111 -1.21 2.40 -17.09
CA ALA A 111 -1.36 3.08 -18.36
C ALA A 111 -2.46 4.11 -18.09
N PRO A 112 -2.20 5.41 -18.33
CA PRO A 112 -3.13 6.42 -17.90
C PRO A 112 -4.49 5.94 -18.34
N VAL A 113 -5.46 5.95 -17.43
CA VAL A 113 -6.86 5.58 -17.70
C VAL A 113 -7.45 6.57 -18.72
N ALA A 114 -6.61 7.07 -19.62
CA ALA A 114 -6.95 7.95 -20.72
C ALA A 114 -7.82 7.28 -21.78
N GLU A 115 -7.86 5.95 -21.85
CA GLU A 115 -8.74 5.27 -22.79
C GLU A 115 -10.06 4.78 -22.18
N ALA A 116 -10.17 4.68 -20.85
CA ALA A 116 -11.45 4.42 -20.19
C ALA A 116 -12.23 5.72 -19.88
N THR A 117 -11.63 6.90 -20.07
CA THR A 117 -12.28 8.19 -19.82
C THR A 117 -12.96 8.76 -21.06
N GLN A 118 -13.09 7.97 -22.13
CA GLN A 118 -14.09 8.26 -23.15
C GLN A 118 -15.50 7.72 -22.82
N ALA A 119 -15.67 7.00 -21.73
CA ALA A 119 -16.96 7.01 -21.05
C ALA A 119 -17.04 8.39 -20.37
N LEU A 120 -17.65 9.34 -21.07
CA LEU A 120 -18.09 10.62 -20.52
C LEU A 120 -18.51 10.40 -19.07
N PRO A 121 -17.97 11.16 -18.10
CA PRO A 121 -18.49 11.10 -16.73
C PRO A 121 -20.00 11.26 -16.86
N PRO A 122 -20.79 10.51 -16.06
CA PRO A 122 -22.23 10.68 -16.11
C PRO A 122 -22.46 12.19 -15.98
N ARG A 123 -22.91 12.80 -17.07
CA ARG A 123 -23.30 14.20 -17.07
C ARG A 123 -24.48 14.27 -16.11
N TYR A 124 -24.18 14.49 -14.83
CA TYR A 124 -25.19 15.05 -13.97
C TYR A 124 -25.56 16.36 -14.64
N ARG A 125 -26.70 16.40 -15.32
CA ARG A 125 -27.30 17.63 -15.81
C ARG A 125 -27.69 18.46 -14.58
N ILE A 126 -26.70 19.08 -13.97
CA ILE A 126 -26.88 20.04 -12.87
C ILE A 126 -27.46 21.34 -13.47
N LEU A 127 -27.17 21.59 -14.74
CA LEU A 127 -27.67 22.75 -15.46
C LEU A 127 -28.76 22.27 -16.47
N ARG A 128 -29.85 23.01 -16.52
CA ARG A 128 -30.83 22.86 -17.59
C ARG A 128 -30.21 23.34 -18.89
N ALA A 129 -30.70 22.85 -20.05
CA ALA A 129 -30.18 23.25 -21.34
C ALA A 129 -30.27 24.78 -21.59
N GLU A 130 -31.17 25.45 -20.89
CA GLU A 130 -31.34 26.91 -20.89
C GLU A 130 -30.18 27.59 -20.17
N ASP A 131 -29.75 27.04 -19.03
CA ASP A 131 -28.64 27.53 -18.20
C ASP A 131 -27.30 27.34 -18.91
N GLU A 132 -27.11 26.24 -19.64
CA GLU A 132 -25.90 25.99 -20.46
C GLU A 132 -25.70 27.07 -21.53
N ALA A 133 -26.80 27.49 -22.19
CA ALA A 133 -26.78 28.55 -23.21
C ALA A 133 -26.44 29.91 -22.61
N GLU A 134 -26.89 30.17 -21.39
CA GLU A 134 -26.62 31.42 -20.67
C GLU A 134 -25.17 31.51 -20.21
N VAL A 135 -24.63 30.40 -19.66
CA VAL A 135 -23.23 30.30 -19.27
C VAL A 135 -22.30 30.47 -20.46
N GLU A 136 -22.61 29.89 -21.60
CA GLU A 136 -21.81 30.05 -22.81
C GLU A 136 -21.81 31.50 -23.31
N ARG A 137 -22.98 32.18 -23.28
CA ARG A 137 -23.07 33.62 -23.62
C ARG A 137 -22.23 34.49 -22.66
N LEU A 138 -22.26 34.20 -21.37
CA LEU A 138 -21.47 34.90 -20.39
C LEU A 138 -19.96 34.67 -20.61
N TYR A 139 -19.57 33.47 -20.91
CA TYR A 139 -18.18 33.11 -21.22
C TYR A 139 -17.66 33.84 -22.44
N GLN A 140 -18.45 33.90 -23.52
CA GLN A 140 -18.10 34.62 -24.75
C GLN A 140 -18.00 36.15 -24.51
N ARG A 141 -18.86 36.72 -23.68
CA ARG A 141 -18.76 38.14 -23.28
C ARG A 141 -17.49 38.43 -22.49
N LEU A 142 -17.18 37.58 -21.51
CA LEU A 142 -15.95 37.74 -20.72
C LEU A 142 -14.69 37.65 -21.56
N LYS A 143 -14.66 36.73 -22.53
CA LYS A 143 -13.56 36.59 -23.47
C LYS A 143 -13.40 37.81 -24.38
N THR A 144 -14.51 38.41 -24.78
CA THR A 144 -14.48 39.63 -25.64
C THR A 144 -13.98 40.84 -24.84
N VAL A 145 -14.42 41.01 -23.60
CA VAL A 145 -13.98 42.09 -22.71
C VAL A 145 -12.50 41.94 -22.34
N GLY A 146 -12.05 40.73 -22.01
CA GLY A 146 -10.65 40.47 -21.70
C GLY A 146 -9.69 40.72 -22.89
N ASN A 147 -10.14 40.53 -24.12
CA ASN A 147 -9.36 40.89 -25.31
C ASN A 147 -9.30 42.39 -25.60
N LEU A 148 -10.31 43.14 -25.21
CA LEU A 148 -10.32 44.61 -25.36
C LEU A 148 -9.33 45.29 -24.42
N ASP A 149 -9.22 44.83 -23.21
CA ASP A 149 -8.26 45.37 -22.25
C ASP A 149 -6.78 45.16 -22.67
N GLN A 150 -6.50 44.02 -23.31
CA GLN A 150 -5.17 43.72 -23.80
C GLN A 150 -4.76 44.58 -25.04
N LYS A 151 -5.73 45.01 -25.82
CA LYS A 151 -5.48 45.85 -27.01
C LYS A 151 -5.27 47.31 -26.64
N ASN A 152 -5.94 47.82 -25.61
CA ASN A 152 -5.76 49.20 -25.16
C ASN A 152 -4.43 49.38 -24.41
N SER A 153 -3.85 48.36 -23.83
CA SER A 153 -2.52 48.44 -23.19
C SER A 153 -1.35 48.40 -24.16
N ALA A 154 -1.59 48.08 -25.43
CA ALA A 154 -0.55 48.03 -26.48
C ALA A 154 -0.42 49.34 -27.26
N ASP A 155 -1.43 50.21 -27.21
CA ASP A 155 -1.41 51.51 -27.98
C ASP A 155 -0.88 52.71 -27.12
N GLU A 156 -0.53 52.48 -25.86
CA GLU A 156 -0.05 53.53 -24.94
C GLU A 156 1.48 53.43 -24.66
N LYS A 157 2.26 53.01 -25.67
CA LYS A 157 3.71 52.99 -25.57
C LYS A 157 4.36 53.60 -26.78
#